data_1413db158f30482cbfd919d6fed588c0
#
_entry.id   1413db158f30482cbfd919d6fed588c0
#
_cell.length_a   1.000
_cell.length_b   1.000
_cell.length_c   1.000
_cell.angle_alpha   90.00
_cell.angle_beta   90.00
_cell.angle_gamma   90.00
#
_symmetry.space_group_name_H-M   'P 1'
#
loop_
_entity.id
_entity.type
_entity.pdbx_description
1 polymer ?
#
loop_
_entity_poly.entity_id
_entity_poly.type
_entity_poly.pdbx_seq_one_letter_code
_entity_poly.pdbx_strand_id
1 'polypeptide(L)'
;EMSASLVGSEMCIRDRGKGVTAKDMALYMMSKMTTSGATGFFVEYAGSAVRNLSMEGRLTLCNLSIEMGARGGMVAPDEVTFEYIKGREHAPKGVDWDKAVSHWKTLKSDDDAVFDKEIRFDAADIQPMITYGTNPGMGMGITEHIPVDDKSASFKKSLDYMGFQPGESLLGKKIDYVFLGACTNGRIEDFRAFTSLVRGKKKADHVTAWLVPGSWMVDAQIREEGLDLSLIHISEPTRLA
;
A
#
# COMPACT_ATOMS: atom_id res chain seq x y z
N GLU A 1 16.56 -4.32 24.51
CA GLU A 1 15.13 -4.03 24.73
C GLU A 1 14.54 -3.57 23.42
N MET A 2 13.54 -4.28 22.94
CA MET A 2 12.80 -3.88 21.74
C MET A 2 11.53 -3.17 22.21
N SER A 3 11.41 -1.89 21.92
CA SER A 3 10.18 -1.16 22.13
C SER A 3 9.25 -1.37 20.94
N ALA A 4 8.01 -1.77 21.19
CA ALA A 4 6.97 -1.88 20.18
C ALA A 4 6.10 -0.62 20.21
N SER A 5 5.74 -0.12 19.04
CA SER A 5 4.77 0.96 18.90
C SER A 5 3.60 0.43 18.07
N LEU A 6 2.41 0.62 18.58
CA LEU A 6 1.19 0.32 17.85
C LEU A 6 0.77 1.57 17.06
N VAL A 7 0.78 1.48 15.74
CA VAL A 7 -0.04 2.35 14.91
C VAL A 7 -1.37 1.62 14.75
N GLY A 8 -2.23 1.75 15.76
CA GLY A 8 -3.55 1.15 15.75
C GLY A 8 -4.51 2.04 15.03
N SER A 9 -5.15 1.52 14.01
CA SER A 9 -6.35 2.13 13.46
C SER A 9 -7.54 1.25 13.83
N GLU A 10 -8.35 1.69 14.78
CA GLU A 10 -9.74 1.23 14.84
C GLU A 10 -10.48 1.81 13.64
N MET A 11 -10.22 1.25 12.50
CA MET A 11 -10.84 1.70 11.26
C MET A 11 -12.07 0.83 10.98
N CYS A 12 -13.26 1.40 11.07
CA CYS A 12 -14.48 0.76 10.57
C CYS A 12 -14.46 0.73 9.04
N ILE A 13 -14.28 -0.46 8.45
CA ILE A 13 -14.19 -0.64 6.99
C ILE A 13 -15.48 -0.42 6.24
N ARG A 14 -16.60 -0.41 6.92
CA ARG A 14 -17.86 -0.11 6.24
C ARG A 14 -17.81 1.20 5.46
N ASP A 15 -16.86 2.08 5.79
CA ASP A 15 -16.81 3.46 5.32
C ASP A 15 -15.54 3.84 4.53
N ARG A 16 -14.69 2.87 4.12
CA ARG A 16 -13.61 3.18 3.19
C ARG A 16 -14.19 3.71 1.87
N GLY A 17 -13.71 4.87 1.46
CA GLY A 17 -14.07 5.44 0.17
C GLY A 17 -13.79 4.46 -0.98
N LYS A 18 -14.63 4.48 -2.02
CA LYS A 18 -14.41 3.64 -3.21
C LYS A 18 -13.06 3.97 -3.83
N GLY A 19 -12.24 2.95 -4.07
CA GLY A 19 -10.91 3.08 -4.68
C GLY A 19 -9.76 3.25 -3.69
N VAL A 20 -10.02 3.30 -2.37
CA VAL A 20 -8.96 3.35 -1.35
C VAL A 20 -8.32 1.98 -1.17
N THR A 21 -7.00 1.93 -1.29
CA THR A 21 -6.15 0.73 -1.18
C THR A 21 -5.32 0.75 0.12
N ALA A 22 -4.64 -0.35 0.43
CA ALA A 22 -3.69 -0.39 1.55
C ALA A 22 -2.52 0.61 1.36
N LYS A 23 -2.15 0.91 0.11
CA LYS A 23 -1.14 1.92 -0.18
C LYS A 23 -1.61 3.33 0.16
N ASP A 24 -2.87 3.65 -0.11
CA ASP A 24 -3.47 4.93 0.30
C ASP A 24 -3.45 5.08 1.82
N MET A 25 -3.76 3.99 2.56
CA MET A 25 -3.68 3.97 4.03
C MET A 25 -2.25 4.28 4.50
N ALA A 26 -1.23 3.65 3.92
CA ALA A 26 0.16 3.91 4.27
C ALA A 26 0.58 5.35 3.92
N LEU A 27 0.21 5.86 2.75
CA LEU A 27 0.50 7.23 2.34
C LEU A 27 -0.20 8.25 3.23
N TYR A 28 -1.45 7.99 3.62
CA TYR A 28 -2.18 8.83 4.57
C TYR A 28 -1.47 8.90 5.92
N MET A 29 -1.07 7.76 6.49
CA MET A 29 -0.29 7.71 7.73
C MET A 29 1.01 8.50 7.59
N MET A 30 1.76 8.32 6.50
CA MET A 30 3.00 9.05 6.24
C MET A 30 2.79 10.56 6.08
N SER A 31 1.69 10.99 5.50
CA SER A 31 1.36 12.42 5.38
C SER A 31 1.09 13.07 6.75
N LYS A 32 0.62 12.28 7.74
CA LYS A 32 0.34 12.76 9.12
C LYS A 32 1.53 12.61 10.06
N MET A 33 2.31 11.54 9.91
CA MET A 33 3.42 11.18 10.80
C MET A 33 4.79 11.58 10.27
N THR A 34 4.90 11.94 9.01
CA THR A 34 6.12 12.12 8.23
C THR A 34 6.88 10.81 7.95
N THR A 35 7.91 10.87 7.13
CA THR A 35 8.80 9.73 6.81
C THR A 35 9.72 9.31 7.97
N SER A 36 9.66 10.01 9.10
CA SER A 36 10.44 9.72 10.31
C SER A 36 9.56 9.40 11.53
N GLY A 37 8.25 9.35 11.34
CA GLY A 37 7.28 9.24 12.45
C GLY A 37 7.36 7.95 13.25
N ALA A 38 7.89 6.88 12.65
CA ALA A 38 8.08 5.58 13.28
C ALA A 38 9.57 5.22 13.49
N THR A 39 10.47 6.21 13.43
CA THR A 39 11.91 5.95 13.58
C THR A 39 12.23 5.32 14.93
N GLY A 40 12.90 4.17 14.87
CA GLY A 40 13.32 3.42 16.05
C GLY A 40 12.30 2.40 16.55
N PHE A 41 11.08 2.39 16.03
CA PHE A 41 10.01 1.48 16.44
C PHE A 41 9.84 0.29 15.51
N PHE A 42 9.27 -0.79 16.02
CA PHE A 42 8.50 -1.75 15.26
C PHE A 42 7.03 -1.33 15.29
N VAL A 43 6.33 -1.45 14.17
CA VAL A 43 4.94 -1.03 14.05
C VAL A 43 4.04 -2.25 13.96
N GLU A 44 3.08 -2.35 14.86
CA GLU A 44 1.97 -3.30 14.74
C GLU A 44 0.74 -2.58 14.20
N TYR A 45 0.17 -3.12 13.13
CA TYR A 45 -1.08 -2.63 12.55
C TYR A 45 -2.26 -3.46 13.05
N ALA A 46 -3.24 -2.82 13.66
CA ALA A 46 -4.43 -3.44 14.20
C ALA A 46 -5.70 -2.67 13.81
N GLY A 47 -6.85 -3.16 14.25
CA GLY A 47 -8.15 -2.56 13.99
C GLY A 47 -8.93 -3.24 12.85
N SER A 48 -10.21 -2.88 12.70
CA SER A 48 -11.13 -3.51 11.75
C SER A 48 -10.69 -3.31 10.30
N ALA A 49 -10.13 -2.14 9.96
CA ALA A 49 -9.63 -1.85 8.62
C ALA A 49 -8.50 -2.78 8.19
N VAL A 50 -7.58 -3.07 9.11
CA VAL A 50 -6.45 -3.95 8.86
C VAL A 50 -6.91 -5.41 8.78
N ARG A 51 -7.79 -5.85 9.69
CA ARG A 51 -8.34 -7.22 9.68
C ARG A 51 -9.03 -7.57 8.37
N ASN A 52 -9.68 -6.60 7.74
CA ASN A 52 -10.38 -6.81 6.47
C ASN A 52 -9.53 -6.55 5.22
N LEU A 53 -8.23 -6.32 5.36
CA LEU A 53 -7.32 -6.31 4.21
C LEU A 53 -7.07 -7.73 3.71
N SER A 54 -6.85 -7.84 2.40
CA SER A 54 -6.22 -9.02 1.81
C SER A 54 -4.83 -9.23 2.39
N MET A 55 -4.27 -10.42 2.21
CA MET A 55 -2.88 -10.66 2.62
C MET A 55 -1.91 -9.73 1.90
N GLU A 56 -2.15 -9.46 0.62
CA GLU A 56 -1.37 -8.52 -0.19
C GLU A 56 -1.43 -7.09 0.38
N GLY A 57 -2.61 -6.64 0.81
CA GLY A 57 -2.78 -5.35 1.47
C GLY A 57 -2.02 -5.26 2.79
N ARG A 58 -2.03 -6.33 3.61
CA ARG A 58 -1.25 -6.41 4.86
C ARG A 58 0.26 -6.37 4.58
N LEU A 59 0.71 -7.12 3.57
CA LEU A 59 2.12 -7.08 3.14
C LEU A 59 2.52 -5.68 2.65
N THR A 60 1.61 -4.96 1.99
CA THR A 60 1.85 -3.58 1.57
C THR A 60 2.06 -2.65 2.77
N LEU A 61 1.21 -2.73 3.81
CA LEU A 61 1.40 -1.94 5.04
C LEU A 61 2.72 -2.27 5.73
N CYS A 62 3.01 -3.56 5.93
CA CYS A 62 4.24 -4.00 6.60
C CYS A 62 5.48 -3.53 5.85
N ASN A 63 5.50 -3.63 4.52
CA ASN A 63 6.62 -3.19 3.71
C ASN A 63 6.81 -1.66 3.75
N LEU A 64 5.72 -0.89 3.65
CA LEU A 64 5.77 0.57 3.66
C LEU A 64 6.06 1.16 5.07
N SER A 65 6.12 0.34 6.12
CA SER A 65 6.57 0.77 7.44
C SER A 65 8.00 1.32 7.41
N ILE A 66 8.85 0.77 6.55
CA ILE A 66 10.24 1.22 6.38
C ILE A 66 10.28 2.67 5.87
N GLU A 67 9.33 3.06 5.02
CA GLU A 67 9.21 4.43 4.50
C GLU A 67 8.80 5.45 5.58
N MET A 68 8.30 4.98 6.73
CA MET A 68 8.04 5.80 7.92
C MET A 68 9.23 5.81 8.90
N GLY A 69 10.34 5.18 8.53
CA GLY A 69 11.52 5.04 9.39
C GLY A 69 11.44 3.88 10.39
N ALA A 70 10.42 3.04 10.34
CA ALA A 70 10.26 1.90 11.22
C ALA A 70 11.32 0.82 10.95
N ARG A 71 11.64 0.04 11.98
CA ARG A 71 12.51 -1.14 11.86
C ARG A 71 11.80 -2.34 11.22
N GLY A 72 10.48 -2.36 11.25
CA GLY A 72 9.63 -3.36 10.64
C GLY A 72 8.17 -3.06 10.90
N GLY A 73 7.29 -3.73 10.15
CA GLY A 73 5.85 -3.69 10.33
C GLY A 73 5.28 -5.09 10.43
N MET A 74 4.24 -5.26 11.23
CA MET A 74 3.58 -6.55 11.43
C MET A 74 2.08 -6.39 11.57
N VAL A 75 1.38 -7.45 11.23
CA VAL A 75 -0.06 -7.66 11.46
C VAL A 75 -0.20 -9.01 12.13
N ALA A 76 -0.96 -9.08 13.21
CA ALA A 76 -1.22 -10.34 13.89
C ALA A 76 -1.86 -11.36 12.92
N PRO A 77 -1.40 -12.63 12.91
CA PRO A 77 -1.97 -13.64 12.04
C PRO A 77 -3.40 -13.99 12.45
N ASP A 78 -4.26 -14.09 11.45
CA ASP A 78 -5.67 -14.49 11.60
C ASP A 78 -6.10 -15.41 10.46
N GLU A 79 -7.40 -15.63 10.31
CA GLU A 79 -7.97 -16.52 9.30
C GLU A 79 -7.56 -16.13 7.86
N VAL A 80 -7.40 -14.83 7.56
CA VAL A 80 -6.93 -14.36 6.24
C VAL A 80 -5.50 -14.85 5.99
N THR A 81 -4.64 -14.78 7.02
CA THR A 81 -3.27 -15.28 6.95
C THR A 81 -3.24 -16.80 6.79
N PHE A 82 -4.07 -17.52 7.54
CA PHE A 82 -4.10 -18.98 7.47
C PHE A 82 -4.60 -19.46 6.11
N GLU A 83 -5.67 -18.91 5.56
CA GLU A 83 -6.17 -19.27 4.24
C GLU A 83 -5.17 -18.91 3.13
N TYR A 84 -4.43 -17.82 3.25
CA TYR A 84 -3.37 -17.45 2.30
C TYR A 84 -2.22 -18.45 2.27
N ILE A 85 -1.85 -19.04 3.43
CA ILE A 85 -0.75 -20.01 3.53
C ILE A 85 -1.21 -21.41 3.13
N LYS A 86 -2.48 -21.76 3.39
CA LYS A 86 -3.03 -23.09 3.21
C LYS A 86 -2.83 -23.62 1.79
N GLY A 87 -2.33 -24.83 1.70
CA GLY A 87 -2.14 -25.53 0.43
C GLY A 87 -0.93 -25.10 -0.39
N ARG A 88 -0.15 -24.13 0.08
CA ARG A 88 1.12 -23.78 -0.58
C ARG A 88 2.14 -24.89 -0.44
N GLU A 89 3.09 -24.97 -1.36
CA GLU A 89 4.06 -26.06 -1.47
C GLU A 89 4.78 -26.36 -0.15
N HIS A 90 5.24 -25.34 0.55
CA HIS A 90 6.02 -25.46 1.79
C HIS A 90 5.18 -25.28 3.06
N ALA A 91 3.84 -25.15 2.93
CA ALA A 91 2.96 -25.03 4.09
C ALA A 91 2.86 -26.38 4.83
N PRO A 92 2.72 -26.38 6.17
CA PRO A 92 2.41 -27.59 6.93
C PRO A 92 1.15 -28.27 6.38
N LYS A 93 1.05 -29.60 6.53
CA LYS A 93 -0.06 -30.39 6.01
C LYS A 93 -0.62 -31.32 7.10
N GLY A 94 -1.90 -31.67 7.00
CA GLY A 94 -2.57 -32.60 7.92
C GLY A 94 -2.45 -32.14 9.39
N VAL A 95 -2.05 -33.04 10.26
CA VAL A 95 -1.94 -32.77 11.72
C VAL A 95 -0.95 -31.65 12.05
N ASP A 96 0.09 -31.47 11.24
CA ASP A 96 1.06 -30.39 11.46
C ASP A 96 0.50 -29.02 11.06
N TRP A 97 -0.47 -28.98 10.14
CA TRP A 97 -1.24 -27.77 9.88
C TRP A 97 -2.05 -27.34 11.10
N ASP A 98 -2.77 -28.28 11.74
CA ASP A 98 -3.61 -27.96 12.90
C ASP A 98 -2.77 -27.48 14.09
N LYS A 99 -1.59 -28.09 14.31
CA LYS A 99 -0.62 -27.63 15.31
C LYS A 99 -0.10 -26.22 15.00
N ALA A 100 0.26 -25.98 13.73
CA ALA A 100 0.76 -24.69 13.29
C ALA A 100 -0.27 -23.58 13.49
N VAL A 101 -1.52 -23.79 13.04
CA VAL A 101 -2.62 -22.84 13.23
C VAL A 101 -2.87 -22.57 14.71
N SER A 102 -2.88 -23.63 15.55
CA SER A 102 -3.05 -23.48 17.00
C SER A 102 -1.94 -22.60 17.60
N HIS A 103 -0.69 -22.79 17.16
CA HIS A 103 0.43 -21.95 17.59
C HIS A 103 0.31 -20.52 17.04
N TRP A 104 0.01 -20.36 15.76
CA TRP A 104 -0.09 -19.02 15.16
C TRP A 104 -1.17 -18.15 15.79
N LYS A 105 -2.26 -18.74 16.27
CA LYS A 105 -3.31 -18.02 17.02
C LYS A 105 -2.81 -17.42 18.33
N THR A 106 -1.71 -17.90 18.89
CA THR A 106 -1.09 -17.34 20.11
C THR A 106 -0.13 -16.18 19.84
N LEU A 107 0.12 -15.86 18.56
CA LEU A 107 1.10 -14.83 18.19
C LEU A 107 0.52 -13.41 18.15
N LYS A 108 -0.77 -13.23 18.39
CA LYS A 108 -1.35 -11.89 18.57
C LYS A 108 -0.82 -11.27 19.87
N SER A 109 -0.72 -9.95 19.90
CA SER A 109 -0.45 -9.22 21.15
C SER A 109 -1.56 -9.47 22.17
N ASP A 110 -1.20 -9.52 23.45
CA ASP A 110 -2.17 -9.69 24.52
C ASP A 110 -3.12 -8.48 24.60
N ASP A 111 -4.34 -8.71 25.09
CA ASP A 111 -5.37 -7.67 25.14
C ASP A 111 -5.00 -6.52 26.12
N ASP A 112 -4.08 -6.77 27.04
CA ASP A 112 -3.52 -5.83 28.01
C ASP A 112 -2.09 -5.38 27.66
N ALA A 113 -1.62 -5.65 26.45
CA ALA A 113 -0.30 -5.24 26.00
C ALA A 113 -0.14 -3.71 26.05
N VAL A 114 0.96 -3.25 26.63
CA VAL A 114 1.29 -1.82 26.71
C VAL A 114 2.27 -1.47 25.60
N PHE A 115 1.90 -0.51 24.77
CA PHE A 115 2.74 -0.02 23.68
C PHE A 115 3.40 1.31 24.06
N ASP A 116 4.62 1.54 23.57
CA ASP A 116 5.33 2.80 23.81
C ASP A 116 4.59 4.01 23.20
N LYS A 117 3.90 3.77 22.08
CA LYS A 117 3.12 4.81 21.39
C LYS A 117 1.97 4.16 20.63
N GLU A 118 0.80 4.78 20.75
CA GLU A 118 -0.40 4.38 20.00
C GLU A 118 -0.91 5.58 19.18
N ILE A 119 -1.19 5.34 17.89
CA ILE A 119 -1.76 6.34 17.00
C ILE A 119 -2.97 5.73 16.31
N ARG A 120 -4.09 6.45 16.34
CA ARG A 120 -5.36 6.02 15.74
C ARG A 120 -5.69 6.89 14.54
N PHE A 121 -6.17 6.25 13.47
CA PHE A 121 -6.67 6.90 12.27
C PHE A 121 -8.07 6.38 11.95
N ASP A 122 -8.93 7.25 11.45
CA ASP A 122 -10.23 6.86 10.92
C ASP A 122 -10.10 6.56 9.41
N ALA A 123 -10.60 5.42 8.98
CA ALA A 123 -10.55 5.06 7.55
C ALA A 123 -11.50 5.90 6.70
N ALA A 124 -12.53 6.49 7.31
CA ALA A 124 -13.42 7.41 6.61
C ALA A 124 -12.71 8.68 6.12
N ASP A 125 -11.62 9.07 6.78
CA ASP A 125 -10.81 10.23 6.41
C ASP A 125 -9.87 9.95 5.22
N ILE A 126 -9.72 8.69 4.82
CA ILE A 126 -8.76 8.30 3.79
C ILE A 126 -9.42 8.36 2.41
N GLN A 127 -8.85 9.17 1.54
CA GLN A 127 -9.16 9.25 0.13
C GLN A 127 -8.11 8.47 -0.70
N PRO A 128 -8.34 8.21 -1.98
CA PRO A 128 -7.25 7.86 -2.89
C PRO A 128 -6.15 8.93 -2.80
N MET A 129 -4.93 8.50 -2.56
CA MET A 129 -3.80 9.39 -2.24
C MET A 129 -2.90 9.61 -3.45
N ILE A 130 -2.30 10.79 -3.50
CA ILE A 130 -1.25 11.14 -4.45
C ILE A 130 -0.10 11.85 -3.71
N THR A 131 1.11 11.73 -4.21
CA THR A 131 2.26 12.50 -3.71
C THR A 131 2.55 13.66 -4.67
N TYR A 132 2.82 14.84 -4.11
CA TYR A 132 3.12 16.06 -4.85
C TYR A 132 4.59 16.47 -4.77
N GLY A 133 5.40 15.70 -4.05
CA GLY A 133 6.80 16.04 -3.78
C GLY A 133 7.76 14.88 -3.97
N THR A 134 8.92 14.97 -3.35
CA THR A 134 10.06 14.07 -3.55
C THR A 134 10.14 12.95 -2.50
N ASN A 135 9.20 12.84 -1.59
CA ASN A 135 9.12 11.77 -0.60
C ASN A 135 7.66 11.43 -0.26
N PRO A 136 7.37 10.22 0.25
CA PRO A 136 5.99 9.77 0.50
C PRO A 136 5.27 10.51 1.65
N GLY A 137 5.99 11.26 2.48
CA GLY A 137 5.37 12.16 3.48
C GLY A 137 4.71 13.39 2.85
N MET A 138 5.05 13.71 1.60
CA MET A 138 4.41 14.76 0.82
C MET A 138 3.18 14.21 0.07
N GLY A 139 2.30 13.53 0.82
CA GLY A 139 1.05 12.95 0.34
C GLY A 139 -0.15 13.83 0.62
N MET A 140 -1.15 13.76 -0.25
CA MET A 140 -2.46 14.41 -0.08
C MET A 140 -3.56 13.57 -0.74
N GLY A 141 -4.82 13.80 -0.39
CA GLY A 141 -5.97 13.24 -1.12
C GLY A 141 -6.00 13.75 -2.56
N ILE A 142 -6.42 12.90 -3.50
CA ILE A 142 -6.42 13.23 -4.94
C ILE A 142 -7.26 14.48 -5.27
N THR A 143 -8.25 14.81 -4.46
CA THR A 143 -9.11 15.99 -4.64
C THR A 143 -8.62 17.22 -3.89
N GLU A 144 -7.57 17.08 -3.08
CA GLU A 144 -6.99 18.16 -2.31
C GLU A 144 -6.05 19.03 -3.17
N HIS A 145 -5.55 20.08 -2.56
CA HIS A 145 -4.59 21.02 -3.16
C HIS A 145 -3.26 20.93 -2.40
N ILE A 146 -2.18 21.18 -3.11
CA ILE A 146 -0.85 21.26 -2.51
C ILE A 146 -0.87 22.30 -1.39
N PRO A 147 -0.36 21.98 -0.17
CA PRO A 147 -0.37 22.92 0.95
C PRO A 147 0.26 24.28 0.63
N VAL A 148 -0.27 25.34 1.21
CA VAL A 148 0.24 26.72 1.04
C VAL A 148 1.03 27.23 2.24
N ASP A 149 0.85 26.57 3.39
CA ASP A 149 1.35 27.04 4.69
C ASP A 149 2.76 26.54 5.01
N ASP A 150 3.26 25.50 4.31
CA ASP A 150 4.62 24.99 4.52
C ASP A 150 5.63 25.92 3.81
N LYS A 151 6.40 26.62 4.64
CA LYS A 151 7.44 27.56 4.19
C LYS A 151 8.85 26.98 4.29
N SER A 152 8.98 25.69 4.58
CA SER A 152 10.28 25.04 4.72
C SER A 152 11.07 25.07 3.39
N ALA A 153 12.38 25.20 3.49
CA ALA A 153 13.25 25.16 2.32
C ALA A 153 13.16 23.82 1.56
N SER A 154 12.90 22.73 2.30
CA SER A 154 12.73 21.39 1.73
C SER A 154 11.46 21.31 0.89
N PHE A 155 10.34 21.84 1.38
CA PHE A 155 9.08 21.90 0.66
C PHE A 155 9.23 22.67 -0.66
N LYS A 156 9.77 23.90 -0.57
CA LYS A 156 10.01 24.74 -1.76
C LYS A 156 10.88 24.02 -2.78
N LYS A 157 12.02 23.45 -2.36
CA LYS A 157 12.92 22.72 -3.25
C LYS A 157 12.24 21.52 -3.92
N SER A 158 11.37 20.81 -3.20
CA SER A 158 10.63 19.68 -3.75
C SER A 158 9.62 20.13 -4.81
N LEU A 159 8.88 21.22 -4.55
CA LEU A 159 7.94 21.76 -5.54
C LEU A 159 8.65 22.31 -6.79
N ASP A 160 9.77 23.02 -6.60
CA ASP A 160 10.59 23.50 -7.72
C ASP A 160 11.08 22.33 -8.59
N TYR A 161 11.51 21.23 -7.97
CA TYR A 161 11.94 20.01 -8.67
C TYR A 161 10.79 19.33 -9.42
N MET A 162 9.60 19.27 -8.83
CA MET A 162 8.41 18.65 -9.41
C MET A 162 7.70 19.55 -10.42
N GLY A 163 8.04 20.85 -10.47
CA GLY A 163 7.38 21.83 -11.32
C GLY A 163 5.97 22.21 -10.86
N PHE A 164 5.69 22.13 -9.56
CA PHE A 164 4.38 22.46 -8.99
C PHE A 164 4.43 23.77 -8.19
N GLN A 165 3.24 24.32 -7.93
CA GLN A 165 3.07 25.51 -7.10
C GLN A 165 2.22 25.21 -5.86
N PRO A 166 2.46 25.90 -4.73
CA PRO A 166 1.55 25.85 -3.58
C PRO A 166 0.11 26.20 -3.97
N GLY A 167 -0.86 25.47 -3.45
CA GLY A 167 -2.28 25.65 -3.76
C GLY A 167 -2.74 25.02 -5.08
N GLU A 168 -1.85 24.40 -5.83
CA GLU A 168 -2.18 23.76 -7.10
C GLU A 168 -2.92 22.44 -6.90
N SER A 169 -3.91 22.14 -7.77
CA SER A 169 -4.53 20.81 -7.85
C SER A 169 -3.78 19.94 -8.86
N LEU A 170 -3.59 18.66 -8.50
CA LEU A 170 -3.03 17.67 -9.41
C LEU A 170 -4.09 16.97 -10.26
N LEU A 171 -5.37 17.12 -9.92
CA LEU A 171 -6.45 16.54 -10.68
C LEU A 171 -6.53 17.18 -12.07
N GLY A 172 -6.54 16.33 -13.12
CA GLY A 172 -6.59 16.78 -14.51
C GLY A 172 -5.24 17.16 -15.11
N LYS A 173 -4.14 17.03 -14.37
CA LYS A 173 -2.80 17.21 -14.94
C LYS A 173 -2.53 16.20 -16.04
N LYS A 174 -1.90 16.66 -17.11
CA LYS A 174 -1.42 15.78 -18.17
C LYS A 174 -0.33 14.86 -17.63
N ILE A 175 -0.42 13.58 -17.96
CA ILE A 175 0.62 12.59 -17.69
C ILE A 175 1.17 12.04 -19.00
N ASP A 176 2.45 11.76 -19.04
CA ASP A 176 3.14 11.20 -20.21
C ASP A 176 3.53 9.72 -19.95
N TYR A 177 3.73 9.34 -18.70
CA TYR A 177 4.13 8.00 -18.30
C TYR A 177 3.24 7.44 -17.21
N VAL A 178 2.90 6.16 -17.33
CA VAL A 178 2.26 5.36 -16.30
C VAL A 178 3.16 4.19 -15.98
N PHE A 179 3.52 4.01 -14.72
CA PHE A 179 4.29 2.88 -14.26
C PHE A 179 3.48 2.13 -13.19
N LEU A 180 3.05 0.91 -13.51
CA LEU A 180 2.37 0.02 -12.56
C LEU A 180 3.35 -1.06 -12.12
N GLY A 181 3.86 -0.91 -10.94
CA GLY A 181 4.81 -1.82 -10.32
C GLY A 181 5.61 -1.11 -9.24
N ALA A 182 6.09 -1.84 -8.26
CA ALA A 182 6.97 -1.35 -7.21
C ALA A 182 7.58 -2.53 -6.45
N CYS A 183 8.56 -2.27 -5.56
CA CYS A 183 9.10 -3.27 -4.64
C CYS A 183 8.05 -3.81 -3.65
N THR A 184 7.05 -3.02 -3.31
CA THR A 184 5.97 -3.36 -2.36
C THR A 184 4.66 -3.76 -3.06
N ASN A 185 4.42 -3.27 -4.26
CA ASN A 185 3.24 -3.52 -5.09
C ASN A 185 3.65 -4.19 -6.42
N GLY A 186 2.69 -4.33 -7.34
CA GLY A 186 2.88 -5.16 -8.53
C GLY A 186 2.55 -6.62 -8.24
N ARG A 187 1.63 -6.84 -7.28
CA ARG A 187 1.01 -8.13 -6.97
C ARG A 187 -0.16 -8.36 -7.89
N ILE A 188 -0.65 -9.59 -7.96
CA ILE A 188 -1.74 -9.95 -8.88
C ILE A 188 -3.02 -9.11 -8.64
N GLU A 189 -3.34 -8.77 -7.39
CA GLU A 189 -4.51 -7.94 -7.09
C GLU A 189 -4.39 -6.51 -7.65
N ASP A 190 -3.18 -5.94 -7.70
CA ASP A 190 -2.93 -4.62 -8.29
C ASP A 190 -3.24 -4.63 -9.79
N PHE A 191 -2.82 -5.68 -10.49
CA PHE A 191 -3.10 -5.86 -11.92
C PHE A 191 -4.58 -6.12 -12.19
N ARG A 192 -5.24 -6.92 -11.35
CA ARG A 192 -6.70 -7.14 -11.45
C ARG A 192 -7.47 -5.84 -11.25
N ALA A 193 -7.11 -5.05 -10.22
CA ALA A 193 -7.72 -3.76 -9.95
C ALA A 193 -7.51 -2.79 -11.13
N PHE A 194 -6.27 -2.65 -11.61
CA PHE A 194 -5.95 -1.81 -12.75
C PHE A 194 -6.71 -2.25 -14.01
N THR A 195 -6.69 -3.54 -14.34
CA THR A 195 -7.41 -4.10 -15.50
C THR A 195 -8.90 -3.80 -15.43
N SER A 196 -9.51 -3.89 -14.24
CA SER A 196 -10.92 -3.58 -14.08
C SER A 196 -11.29 -2.14 -14.46
N LEU A 197 -10.36 -1.20 -14.26
CA LEU A 197 -10.54 0.23 -14.58
C LEU A 197 -10.33 0.53 -16.07
N VAL A 198 -9.41 -0.18 -16.72
CA VAL A 198 -8.96 0.13 -18.08
C VAL A 198 -9.54 -0.79 -19.16
N ARG A 199 -10.15 -1.90 -18.77
CA ARG A 199 -10.73 -2.87 -19.72
C ARG A 199 -11.70 -2.18 -20.69
N GLY A 200 -11.46 -2.41 -21.99
CA GLY A 200 -12.26 -1.82 -23.08
C GLY A 200 -11.96 -0.33 -23.34
N LYS A 201 -10.96 0.25 -22.68
CA LYS A 201 -10.50 1.62 -22.95
C LYS A 201 -9.23 1.61 -23.78
N LYS A 202 -8.97 2.70 -24.47
CA LYS A 202 -7.69 2.94 -25.18
C LYS A 202 -6.91 4.01 -24.45
N LYS A 203 -5.61 3.79 -24.24
CA LYS A 203 -4.73 4.84 -23.71
C LYS A 203 -4.62 5.99 -24.71
N ALA A 204 -4.36 7.17 -24.20
CA ALA A 204 -4.02 8.31 -25.07
C ALA A 204 -2.68 8.03 -25.78
N ASP A 205 -2.57 8.44 -27.05
CA ASP A 205 -1.43 8.08 -27.92
C ASP A 205 -0.09 8.66 -27.40
N HIS A 206 -0.14 9.76 -26.63
CA HIS A 206 1.05 10.37 -26.00
C HIS A 206 1.48 9.72 -24.69
N VAL A 207 0.69 8.79 -24.13
CA VAL A 207 1.02 8.14 -22.85
C VAL A 207 1.79 6.85 -23.10
N THR A 208 2.92 6.68 -22.43
CA THR A 208 3.64 5.43 -22.36
C THR A 208 3.31 4.73 -21.02
N ALA A 209 2.93 3.46 -21.06
CA ALA A 209 2.59 2.71 -19.84
C ALA A 209 3.51 1.49 -19.72
N TRP A 210 4.09 1.33 -18.52
CA TRP A 210 4.88 0.16 -18.16
C TRP A 210 4.18 -0.62 -17.06
N LEU A 211 4.11 -1.92 -17.24
CA LEU A 211 3.54 -2.85 -16.27
C LEU A 211 4.66 -3.80 -15.83
N VAL A 212 5.04 -3.72 -14.58
CA VAL A 212 6.17 -4.47 -14.04
C VAL A 212 5.68 -5.37 -12.90
N PRO A 213 5.45 -6.68 -13.18
CA PRO A 213 5.09 -7.65 -12.15
C PRO A 213 6.14 -7.74 -11.05
N GLY A 214 5.70 -7.86 -9.80
CA GLY A 214 6.59 -7.95 -8.64
C GLY A 214 7.36 -9.27 -8.54
N SER A 215 6.98 -10.28 -9.33
CA SER A 215 7.67 -11.58 -9.41
C SER A 215 7.32 -12.33 -10.68
N TRP A 216 8.16 -13.33 -11.02
CA TRP A 216 7.87 -14.27 -12.09
C TRP A 216 6.53 -15.00 -11.92
N MET A 217 6.16 -15.35 -10.69
CA MET A 217 4.87 -16.00 -10.40
C MET A 217 3.69 -15.09 -10.73
N VAL A 218 3.80 -13.81 -10.44
CA VAL A 218 2.76 -12.83 -10.78
C VAL A 218 2.68 -12.63 -12.30
N ASP A 219 3.82 -12.59 -13.01
CA ASP A 219 3.82 -12.50 -14.48
C ASP A 219 3.12 -13.71 -15.11
N ALA A 220 3.44 -14.93 -14.64
CA ALA A 220 2.78 -16.15 -15.10
C ALA A 220 1.26 -16.11 -14.85
N GLN A 221 0.83 -15.65 -13.67
CA GLN A 221 -0.58 -15.55 -13.32
C GLN A 221 -1.31 -14.48 -14.13
N ILE A 222 -0.68 -13.33 -14.42
CA ILE A 222 -1.22 -12.31 -15.32
C ILE A 222 -1.56 -12.90 -16.69
N ARG A 223 -0.65 -13.73 -17.25
CA ARG A 223 -0.85 -14.39 -18.53
C ARG A 223 -1.94 -15.45 -18.47
N GLU A 224 -1.95 -16.26 -17.43
CA GLU A 224 -2.96 -17.31 -17.22
C GLU A 224 -4.37 -16.70 -17.10
N GLU A 225 -4.53 -15.58 -16.44
CA GLU A 225 -5.80 -14.88 -16.28
C GLU A 225 -6.16 -14.00 -17.51
N GLY A 226 -5.29 -13.91 -18.51
CA GLY A 226 -5.50 -13.10 -19.72
C GLY A 226 -5.58 -11.59 -19.42
N LEU A 227 -4.95 -11.14 -18.33
CA LEU A 227 -4.92 -9.73 -17.97
C LEU A 227 -4.00 -8.95 -18.91
N ASP A 228 -2.93 -9.58 -19.39
CA ASP A 228 -2.00 -9.04 -20.40
C ASP A 228 -2.72 -8.63 -21.69
N LEU A 229 -3.64 -9.44 -22.19
CA LEU A 229 -4.41 -9.14 -23.41
C LEU A 229 -5.25 -7.86 -23.25
N SER A 230 -5.79 -7.61 -22.06
CA SER A 230 -6.49 -6.37 -21.74
C SER A 230 -5.55 -5.18 -21.64
N LEU A 231 -4.26 -5.42 -21.41
CA LEU A 231 -3.23 -4.41 -21.15
C LEU A 231 -2.35 -4.14 -22.37
N ILE A 232 -2.24 -5.08 -23.33
CA ILE A 232 -1.45 -4.91 -24.57
C ILE A 232 -1.93 -3.71 -25.40
N HIS A 233 -3.23 -3.43 -25.41
CA HIS A 233 -3.77 -2.23 -26.07
C HIS A 233 -3.50 -0.93 -25.33
N ILE A 234 -2.95 -1.02 -24.11
CA ILE A 234 -2.73 0.10 -23.18
C ILE A 234 -1.25 0.30 -22.90
N SER A 235 -0.44 -0.76 -22.97
CA SER A 235 0.99 -0.73 -22.63
C SER A 235 1.85 -1.38 -23.72
N GLU A 236 3.08 -0.91 -23.86
CA GLU A 236 4.10 -1.68 -24.56
C GLU A 236 4.62 -2.76 -23.61
N PRO A 237 4.72 -4.04 -24.05
CA PRO A 237 5.23 -5.12 -23.22
C PRO A 237 6.72 -4.84 -22.92
N THR A 238 7.04 -4.48 -21.71
CA THR A 238 8.42 -4.47 -21.24
C THR A 238 8.84 -5.93 -21.05
N ARG A 239 9.58 -6.49 -21.99
CA ARG A 239 10.25 -7.77 -21.76
C ARG A 239 11.28 -7.53 -20.66
N LEU A 240 11.12 -8.24 -19.54
CA LEU A 240 12.22 -8.39 -18.60
C LEU A 240 13.36 -9.08 -19.34
N ALA A 241 14.47 -8.39 -19.50
CA ALA A 241 15.72 -8.94 -20.03
C ALA A 241 16.38 -9.82 -18.97
#